data_eb9ed9b42ce6690fe06d09629dff09e5
#
_entry.id   eb9ed9b42ce6690fe06d09629dff09e5
#
_cell.length_a   1.000
_cell.length_b   1.000
_cell.length_c   1.000
_cell.angle_alpha   90.00
_cell.angle_beta   90.00
_cell.angle_gamma   90.00
#
_symmetry.space_group_name_H-M   'P 1'
#
loop_
_entity.id
_entity.type
_entity.pdbx_description
1 polymer ?
#
loop_
_entity_poly.entity_id
_entity_poly.type
_entity_poly.pdbx_seq_one_letter_code
_entity_poly.pdbx_strand_id
1 'polypeptide(L)'
;MTLALNQLQTLQAHGMHTSAVPLADGDSVVIQQIVRVVPSRRIVCRALWRGQAVFAKIFLGTRANEYAERDKRGVMHLLAAHIPTPTLLLDAELKEVNGRILLLASVDDSDNAESLYQTSDAAKRLQLSLSLVEVLAMHHRAGILQTDLYFKNFLVKDDKVYTIDGDGIRNYAALSDAQMVNNLGVLISKLDVLEEEAWLKTLLEKYRTLNPQVVVDFNQVKALSKNHRTSAASSYADKKVFRICTDIEVQTDAQRFFAFARLFSTLALPQCAADYDALITQSVLLKSGNTCTVAHAQISDTEMVIKRYNVKSLGHFFGRMWRQTRAAASWSNAHRLQQLGISTPKPIALFEQRIFGLRGKAYFLSEYIEAPDVAAYFAHERGSLERAATIKQLVQLFYRLYLLRLSHGDTKASNIKIQQGMPMLIDLDSMKQHNIPFYAAKAHARDLRRFMQNWKDDTSLYNAFVKSFKVVYADHAPLKQADILSD
;
A
#
# COMPACT_ATOMS: atom_id res chain seq x y z
N MET A 1 -27.49 -16.41 20.10
CA MET A 1 -26.24 -16.82 20.75
C MET A 1 -25.44 -15.53 20.96
N THR A 2 -25.39 -15.05 22.20
CA THR A 2 -24.69 -13.82 22.57
C THR A 2 -23.20 -14.14 22.53
N LEU A 3 -22.47 -13.64 21.57
CA LEU A 3 -21.01 -13.78 21.55
C LEU A 3 -20.43 -12.88 22.65
N ALA A 4 -19.58 -13.43 23.50
CA ALA A 4 -18.74 -12.62 24.36
C ALA A 4 -17.90 -11.70 23.46
N LEU A 5 -17.92 -10.39 23.68
CA LEU A 5 -17.25 -9.39 22.85
C LEU A 5 -15.73 -9.64 22.70
N ASN A 6 -15.12 -10.38 23.63
CA ASN A 6 -13.75 -10.88 23.51
C ASN A 6 -13.56 -11.85 22.32
N GLN A 7 -14.62 -12.58 21.90
CA GLN A 7 -14.58 -13.45 20.72
C GLN A 7 -14.67 -12.65 19.42
N LEU A 8 -15.35 -11.49 19.40
CA LEU A 8 -15.38 -10.60 18.22
C LEU A 8 -13.99 -10.03 17.87
N GLN A 9 -13.11 -9.89 18.85
CA GLN A 9 -11.74 -9.41 18.62
C GLN A 9 -10.84 -10.46 17.97
N THR A 10 -11.16 -11.75 18.11
CA THR A 10 -10.42 -12.87 17.52
C THR A 10 -10.96 -13.30 16.16
N LEU A 11 -12.14 -12.79 15.75
CA LEU A 11 -12.73 -13.10 14.45
C LEU A 11 -11.92 -12.45 13.32
N GLN A 12 -11.64 -13.24 12.31
CA GLN A 12 -10.96 -12.74 11.10
C GLN A 12 -11.87 -11.75 10.35
N ALA A 13 -11.31 -10.64 9.89
CA ALA A 13 -12.00 -9.76 8.96
C ALA A 13 -12.48 -10.58 7.73
N HIS A 14 -13.73 -10.32 7.29
CA HIS A 14 -14.41 -11.00 6.17
C HIS A 14 -15.14 -12.32 6.47
N GLY A 15 -15.33 -12.71 7.75
CA GLY A 15 -16.21 -13.81 8.09
C GLY A 15 -17.70 -13.42 8.13
N MET A 16 -18.60 -14.31 7.66
CA MET A 16 -20.05 -14.21 7.93
C MET A 16 -20.32 -14.65 9.35
N HIS A 17 -20.86 -13.78 10.19
CA HIS A 17 -21.20 -14.08 11.59
C HIS A 17 -22.58 -13.52 11.91
N THR A 18 -23.48 -14.38 12.32
CA THR A 18 -24.78 -13.97 12.86
C THR A 18 -24.71 -13.97 14.37
N SER A 19 -24.59 -12.79 14.97
CA SER A 19 -24.48 -12.62 16.41
C SER A 19 -25.19 -11.36 16.87
N ALA A 20 -25.96 -11.45 17.92
CA ALA A 20 -26.61 -10.30 18.52
C ALA A 20 -25.68 -9.62 19.52
N VAL A 21 -25.55 -8.30 19.42
CA VAL A 21 -24.84 -7.44 20.38
C VAL A 21 -25.89 -6.70 21.19
N PRO A 22 -26.01 -7.00 22.51
CA PRO A 22 -27.00 -6.36 23.36
C PRO A 22 -26.58 -4.91 23.71
N LEU A 23 -27.54 -4.00 23.68
CA LEU A 23 -27.38 -2.60 24.07
C LEU A 23 -27.84 -2.39 25.53
N ALA A 24 -27.36 -1.32 26.16
CA ALA A 24 -27.67 -1.00 27.54
C ALA A 24 -29.16 -0.70 27.76
N ASP A 25 -29.86 -0.19 26.75
CA ASP A 25 -31.32 0.10 26.78
C ASP A 25 -32.21 -1.14 26.59
N GLY A 26 -31.62 -2.33 26.39
CA GLY A 26 -32.34 -3.60 26.20
C GLY A 26 -32.59 -3.95 24.73
N ASP A 27 -32.28 -3.08 23.77
CA ASP A 27 -32.30 -3.38 22.33
C ASP A 27 -31.07 -4.22 21.92
N SER A 28 -31.02 -4.67 20.68
CA SER A 28 -29.89 -5.44 20.17
C SER A 28 -29.62 -5.17 18.68
N VAL A 29 -28.36 -5.32 18.29
CA VAL A 29 -27.89 -5.21 16.91
C VAL A 29 -27.39 -6.55 16.44
N VAL A 30 -27.89 -7.07 15.31
CA VAL A 30 -27.50 -8.35 14.74
C VAL A 30 -26.39 -8.14 13.73
N ILE A 31 -25.17 -8.56 14.07
CA ILE A 31 -24.02 -8.51 13.14
C ILE A 31 -24.21 -9.54 12.05
N GLN A 32 -24.06 -9.13 10.79
CA GLN A 32 -24.12 -9.99 9.61
C GLN A 32 -22.73 -10.28 9.04
N GLN A 33 -21.87 -9.27 9.00
CA GLN A 33 -20.52 -9.37 8.43
C GLN A 33 -19.56 -8.41 9.13
N ILE A 34 -18.39 -8.92 9.51
CA ILE A 34 -17.29 -8.09 10.00
C ILE A 34 -16.53 -7.54 8.79
N VAL A 35 -16.49 -6.21 8.68
CA VAL A 35 -15.80 -5.50 7.59
C VAL A 35 -14.35 -5.17 7.98
N ARG A 36 -14.13 -4.79 9.25
CA ARG A 36 -12.79 -4.38 9.73
C ARG A 36 -12.65 -4.58 11.22
N VAL A 37 -11.49 -5.09 11.64
CA VAL A 37 -11.09 -5.15 13.05
C VAL A 37 -9.83 -4.31 13.26
N VAL A 38 -9.88 -3.41 14.24
CA VAL A 38 -8.69 -2.76 14.81
C VAL A 38 -8.53 -3.36 16.21
N PRO A 39 -7.52 -4.21 16.46
CA PRO A 39 -7.37 -4.94 17.70
C PRO A 39 -7.48 -4.02 18.92
N SER A 40 -8.21 -4.47 19.94
CA SER A 40 -8.44 -3.78 21.22
C SER A 40 -9.05 -2.37 21.14
N ARG A 41 -9.56 -1.96 19.98
CA ARG A 41 -10.04 -0.59 19.78
C ARG A 41 -11.41 -0.51 19.10
N ARG A 42 -11.57 -1.10 17.89
CA ARG A 42 -12.76 -0.88 17.05
C ARG A 42 -13.06 -2.07 16.15
N ILE A 43 -14.33 -2.41 16.04
CA ILE A 43 -14.87 -3.34 15.05
C ILE A 43 -15.85 -2.56 14.17
N VAL A 44 -15.78 -2.75 12.87
CA VAL A 44 -16.75 -2.23 11.89
C VAL A 44 -17.43 -3.40 11.23
N CYS A 45 -18.76 -3.40 11.19
CA CYS A 45 -19.56 -4.49 10.64
C CYS A 45 -20.80 -4.00 9.90
N ARG A 46 -21.27 -4.81 8.96
CA ARG A 46 -22.63 -4.75 8.45
C ARG A 46 -23.54 -5.43 9.45
N ALA A 47 -24.69 -4.85 9.75
CA ALA A 47 -25.58 -5.35 10.76
C ALA A 47 -27.05 -5.06 10.41
N LEU A 48 -27.96 -5.69 11.13
CA LEU A 48 -29.38 -5.35 11.16
C LEU A 48 -29.73 -4.75 12.50
N TRP A 49 -30.43 -3.62 12.48
CA TRP A 49 -31.04 -3.01 13.65
C TRP A 49 -32.51 -2.76 13.38
N ARG A 50 -33.40 -3.35 14.19
CA ARG A 50 -34.86 -3.29 13.98
C ARG A 50 -35.29 -3.63 12.57
N GLY A 51 -34.64 -4.62 11.93
CA GLY A 51 -34.91 -5.05 10.56
C GLY A 51 -34.29 -4.16 9.46
N GLN A 52 -33.68 -3.05 9.81
CA GLN A 52 -33.02 -2.14 8.87
C GLN A 52 -31.52 -2.47 8.74
N ALA A 53 -30.99 -2.47 7.50
CA ALA A 53 -29.58 -2.61 7.23
C ALA A 53 -28.80 -1.37 7.71
N VAL A 54 -27.74 -1.59 8.49
CA VAL A 54 -26.92 -0.53 9.08
C VAL A 54 -25.45 -0.89 9.04
N PHE A 55 -24.58 0.12 9.13
CA PHE A 55 -23.19 -0.04 9.48
C PHE A 55 -22.99 0.24 10.96
N ALA A 56 -22.44 -0.74 11.68
CA ALA A 56 -22.14 -0.61 13.10
C ALA A 56 -20.64 -0.39 13.32
N LYS A 57 -20.28 0.67 14.04
CA LYS A 57 -18.92 0.91 14.54
C LYS A 57 -18.93 0.66 16.05
N ILE A 58 -18.33 -0.44 16.48
CA ILE A 58 -18.24 -0.86 17.88
C ILE A 58 -16.88 -0.45 18.43
N PHE A 59 -16.86 0.41 19.43
CA PHE A 59 -15.65 0.88 20.10
C PHE A 59 -15.50 0.15 21.43
N LEU A 60 -14.28 -0.32 21.74
CA LEU A 60 -13.98 -1.16 22.89
C LEU A 60 -12.79 -0.62 23.68
N GLY A 61 -12.71 -1.02 24.94
CA GLY A 61 -11.61 -0.69 25.84
C GLY A 61 -11.77 0.64 26.56
N THR A 62 -10.75 1.04 27.32
CA THR A 62 -10.80 2.20 28.24
C THR A 62 -11.04 3.54 27.55
N ARG A 63 -10.74 3.66 26.25
CA ARG A 63 -10.91 4.88 25.45
C ARG A 63 -12.08 4.76 24.46
N ALA A 64 -12.97 3.80 24.62
CA ALA A 64 -14.10 3.56 23.72
C ALA A 64 -14.97 4.82 23.53
N ASN A 65 -15.34 5.47 24.63
CA ASN A 65 -16.16 6.70 24.60
C ASN A 65 -15.48 7.85 23.89
N GLU A 66 -14.17 8.05 24.10
CA GLU A 66 -13.40 9.11 23.42
C GLU A 66 -13.38 8.90 21.89
N TYR A 67 -13.15 7.67 21.45
CA TYR A 67 -13.11 7.32 20.03
C TYR A 67 -14.49 7.42 19.38
N ALA A 68 -15.54 6.93 20.05
CA ALA A 68 -16.90 7.02 19.56
C ALA A 68 -17.36 8.48 19.44
N GLU A 69 -17.12 9.30 20.47
CA GLU A 69 -17.49 10.71 20.48
C GLU A 69 -16.76 11.51 19.39
N ARG A 70 -15.49 11.19 19.12
CA ARG A 70 -14.74 11.84 18.03
C ARG A 70 -15.28 11.46 16.65
N ASP A 71 -15.62 10.19 16.43
CA ASP A 71 -16.21 9.71 15.16
C ASP A 71 -17.60 10.34 14.96
N LYS A 72 -18.47 10.29 15.98
CA LYS A 72 -19.79 10.93 16.00
C LYS A 72 -19.71 12.41 15.66
N ARG A 73 -18.85 13.16 16.35
CA ARG A 73 -18.69 14.61 16.14
C ARG A 73 -18.32 14.91 14.69
N GLY A 74 -17.41 14.12 14.10
CA GLY A 74 -17.04 14.27 12.69
C GLY A 74 -18.22 14.03 11.75
N VAL A 75 -18.99 12.97 11.97
CA VAL A 75 -20.23 12.71 11.18
C VAL A 75 -21.21 13.86 11.31
N MET A 76 -21.44 14.38 12.53
CA MET A 76 -22.37 15.49 12.76
C MET A 76 -21.90 16.78 12.08
N HIS A 77 -20.59 17.07 12.01
CA HIS A 77 -20.05 18.20 11.25
C HIS A 77 -20.30 18.06 9.74
N LEU A 78 -20.12 16.86 9.18
CA LEU A 78 -20.41 16.58 7.77
C LEU A 78 -21.89 16.78 7.45
N LEU A 79 -22.79 16.25 8.29
CA LEU A 79 -24.24 16.40 8.15
C LEU A 79 -24.66 17.87 8.23
N ALA A 80 -24.17 18.62 9.23
CA ALA A 80 -24.47 20.04 9.39
C ALA A 80 -23.99 20.89 8.21
N ALA A 81 -22.92 20.48 7.55
CA ALA A 81 -22.37 21.11 6.34
C ALA A 81 -23.03 20.62 5.04
N HIS A 82 -24.05 19.78 5.12
CA HIS A 82 -24.71 19.14 3.97
C HIS A 82 -23.75 18.37 3.04
N ILE A 83 -22.65 17.86 3.61
CA ILE A 83 -21.70 16.99 2.89
C ILE A 83 -22.26 15.57 2.91
N PRO A 84 -22.29 14.87 1.75
CA PRO A 84 -22.81 13.51 1.69
C PRO A 84 -22.05 12.60 2.66
N THR A 85 -22.77 12.04 3.63
CA THR A 85 -22.27 11.09 4.64
C THR A 85 -23.44 10.24 5.13
N PRO A 86 -23.22 8.98 5.59
CA PRO A 86 -24.27 8.18 6.22
C PRO A 86 -24.85 8.88 7.46
N THR A 87 -26.18 8.87 7.58
CA THR A 87 -26.85 9.43 8.76
C THR A 87 -26.55 8.61 10.01
N LEU A 88 -26.27 9.27 11.12
CA LEU A 88 -26.15 8.62 12.43
C LEU A 88 -27.55 8.27 12.94
N LEU A 89 -27.84 6.97 13.12
CA LEU A 89 -29.14 6.46 13.56
C LEU A 89 -29.19 6.23 15.07
N LEU A 90 -28.08 5.75 15.65
CA LEU A 90 -28.00 5.44 17.07
C LEU A 90 -26.58 5.67 17.59
N ASP A 91 -26.51 6.11 18.84
CA ASP A 91 -25.32 6.19 19.65
C ASP A 91 -25.67 5.62 21.04
N ALA A 92 -25.16 4.43 21.35
CA ALA A 92 -25.55 3.70 22.56
C ALA A 92 -24.35 3.04 23.23
N GLU A 93 -24.51 2.75 24.53
CA GLU A 93 -23.58 1.94 25.32
C GLU A 93 -23.88 0.45 25.14
N LEU A 94 -22.85 -0.39 25.26
CA LEU A 94 -22.98 -1.85 25.24
C LEU A 94 -23.35 -2.36 26.66
N LYS A 95 -24.18 -3.40 26.72
CA LYS A 95 -24.72 -3.89 28.00
C LYS A 95 -23.70 -4.58 28.91
N GLU A 96 -22.82 -5.40 28.33
CA GLU A 96 -22.01 -6.36 29.11
C GLU A 96 -20.52 -6.00 29.15
N VAL A 97 -20.10 -4.94 28.44
CA VAL A 97 -18.69 -4.54 28.31
C VAL A 97 -18.55 -3.05 28.24
N ASN A 98 -17.41 -2.55 28.69
CA ASN A 98 -17.07 -1.15 28.52
C ASN A 98 -16.85 -0.86 27.03
N GLY A 99 -17.87 -0.39 26.36
CA GLY A 99 -17.88 -0.11 24.94
C GLY A 99 -19.07 0.71 24.50
N ARG A 100 -18.96 1.30 23.31
CA ARG A 100 -19.96 2.14 22.68
C ARG A 100 -20.17 1.75 21.24
N ILE A 101 -21.36 1.84 20.74
CA ILE A 101 -21.72 1.54 19.36
C ILE A 101 -22.33 2.78 18.70
N LEU A 102 -21.86 3.06 17.45
CA LEU A 102 -22.49 4.02 16.56
C LEU A 102 -23.12 3.23 15.40
N LEU A 103 -24.42 3.43 15.17
CA LEU A 103 -25.11 2.89 14.01
C LEU A 103 -25.28 4.00 12.96
N LEU A 104 -24.82 3.69 11.76
CA LEU A 104 -24.91 4.57 10.60
C LEU A 104 -25.82 3.93 9.56
N ALA A 105 -26.63 4.74 8.88
CA ALA A 105 -27.45 4.25 7.78
C ALA A 105 -26.59 3.58 6.72
N SER A 106 -27.07 2.46 6.18
CA SER A 106 -26.41 1.83 5.03
C SER A 106 -26.56 2.74 3.79
N VAL A 107 -25.52 2.84 3.00
CA VAL A 107 -25.59 3.40 1.64
C VAL A 107 -25.63 2.20 0.70
N ASP A 108 -26.86 1.70 0.50
CA ASP A 108 -27.06 0.49 -0.31
C ASP A 108 -26.68 0.74 -1.76
N ASP A 109 -26.25 -0.30 -2.46
CA ASP A 109 -25.76 -0.26 -3.84
C ASP A 109 -24.62 0.74 -4.08
N SER A 110 -23.81 0.97 -3.05
CA SER A 110 -22.61 1.81 -3.17
C SER A 110 -21.35 0.97 -3.31
N ASP A 111 -20.42 1.47 -4.12
CA ASP A 111 -19.09 0.91 -4.25
C ASP A 111 -18.09 1.67 -3.38
N ASN A 112 -17.07 0.96 -2.89
CA ASN A 112 -15.94 1.61 -2.24
C ASN A 112 -15.04 2.27 -3.28
N ALA A 113 -14.68 3.57 -3.08
CA ALA A 113 -13.90 4.32 -4.05
C ALA A 113 -12.51 3.73 -4.30
N GLU A 114 -11.90 3.04 -3.32
CA GLU A 114 -10.61 2.35 -3.52
C GLU A 114 -10.78 1.14 -4.47
N SER A 115 -11.82 0.34 -4.28
CA SER A 115 -12.13 -0.79 -5.17
C SER A 115 -12.45 -0.32 -6.59
N LEU A 116 -13.27 0.74 -6.72
CA LEU A 116 -13.56 1.35 -8.03
C LEU A 116 -12.29 1.84 -8.72
N TYR A 117 -11.42 2.53 -7.99
CA TYR A 117 -10.16 3.03 -8.55
C TYR A 117 -9.26 1.89 -9.04
N GLN A 118 -9.21 0.76 -8.30
CA GLN A 118 -8.38 -0.39 -8.66
C GLN A 118 -8.91 -1.18 -9.87
N THR A 119 -10.24 -1.27 -10.03
CA THR A 119 -10.87 -2.11 -11.06
C THR A 119 -11.29 -1.36 -12.32
N SER A 120 -11.29 -0.01 -12.30
CA SER A 120 -11.72 0.82 -13.41
C SER A 120 -10.62 1.10 -14.44
N ASP A 121 -11.02 1.47 -15.65
CA ASP A 121 -10.14 2.02 -16.67
C ASP A 121 -9.68 3.46 -16.32
N ALA A 122 -8.73 4.00 -17.07
CA ALA A 122 -8.15 5.31 -16.83
C ALA A 122 -9.19 6.46 -16.90
N ALA A 123 -10.19 6.38 -17.76
CA ALA A 123 -11.22 7.41 -17.89
C ALA A 123 -12.12 7.47 -16.65
N LYS A 124 -12.57 6.31 -16.17
CA LYS A 124 -13.36 6.20 -14.94
C LYS A 124 -12.55 6.59 -13.70
N ARG A 125 -11.27 6.23 -13.63
CA ARG A 125 -10.38 6.67 -12.55
C ARG A 125 -10.17 8.18 -12.52
N LEU A 126 -10.05 8.83 -13.68
CA LEU A 126 -10.00 10.30 -13.77
C LEU A 126 -11.30 10.92 -13.26
N GLN A 127 -12.46 10.40 -13.73
CA GLN A 127 -13.77 10.89 -13.28
C GLN A 127 -13.94 10.75 -11.76
N LEU A 128 -13.60 9.59 -11.20
CA LEU A 128 -13.61 9.37 -9.74
C LEU A 128 -12.69 10.37 -9.02
N SER A 129 -11.50 10.62 -9.54
CA SER A 129 -10.54 11.57 -8.97
C SER A 129 -11.08 13.01 -8.97
N LEU A 130 -11.77 13.41 -10.04
CA LEU A 130 -12.46 14.69 -10.13
C LEU A 130 -13.59 14.81 -9.09
N SER A 131 -14.38 13.75 -8.89
CA SER A 131 -15.45 13.73 -7.88
C SER A 131 -14.88 13.78 -6.45
N LEU A 132 -13.75 13.11 -6.18
CA LEU A 132 -13.05 13.21 -4.88
C LEU A 132 -12.50 14.63 -4.62
N VAL A 133 -11.95 15.28 -5.64
CA VAL A 133 -11.52 16.71 -5.55
C VAL A 133 -12.71 17.61 -5.26
N GLU A 134 -13.87 17.34 -5.87
CA GLU A 134 -15.10 18.10 -5.62
C GLU A 134 -15.57 17.98 -4.16
N VAL A 135 -15.63 16.76 -3.62
CA VAL A 135 -16.00 16.55 -2.21
C VAL A 135 -14.98 17.21 -1.28
N LEU A 136 -13.68 17.13 -1.58
CA LEU A 136 -12.67 17.83 -0.80
C LEU A 136 -12.85 19.36 -0.85
N ALA A 137 -13.19 19.91 -2.00
CA ALA A 137 -13.50 21.34 -2.14
C ALA A 137 -14.72 21.74 -1.31
N MET A 138 -15.76 20.89 -1.24
CA MET A 138 -16.91 21.09 -0.35
C MET A 138 -16.50 21.07 1.13
N HIS A 139 -15.66 20.12 1.55
CA HIS A 139 -15.10 20.09 2.90
C HIS A 139 -14.41 21.40 3.25
N HIS A 140 -13.51 21.87 2.38
CA HIS A 140 -12.75 23.09 2.63
C HIS A 140 -13.63 24.35 2.75
N ARG A 141 -14.68 24.49 1.92
CA ARG A 141 -15.64 25.59 2.02
C ARG A 141 -16.42 25.58 3.35
N ALA A 142 -16.65 24.39 3.89
CA ALA A 142 -17.32 24.22 5.18
C ALA A 142 -16.38 24.33 6.38
N GLY A 143 -15.11 24.71 6.20
CA GLY A 143 -14.13 24.76 7.29
C GLY A 143 -13.68 23.39 7.78
N ILE A 144 -13.88 22.32 6.98
CA ILE A 144 -13.59 20.94 7.36
C ILE A 144 -12.28 20.49 6.71
N LEU A 145 -11.38 19.92 7.53
CA LEU A 145 -10.24 19.13 7.09
C LEU A 145 -10.48 17.65 7.37
N GLN A 146 -10.35 16.81 6.33
CA GLN A 146 -10.29 15.37 6.50
C GLN A 146 -8.83 14.95 6.55
N THR A 147 -8.36 14.43 7.69
CA THR A 147 -6.96 14.07 7.91
C THR A 147 -6.59 12.70 7.34
N ASP A 148 -7.58 11.83 7.09
CA ASP A 148 -7.41 10.46 6.59
C ASP A 148 -8.05 10.31 5.19
N LEU A 149 -7.42 10.91 4.18
CA LEU A 149 -7.89 10.98 2.80
C LEU A 149 -7.53 9.70 1.99
N TYR A 150 -7.76 8.50 2.54
CA TYR A 150 -7.69 7.27 1.75
C TYR A 150 -8.99 7.05 0.99
N PHE A 151 -8.90 6.54 -0.23
CA PHE A 151 -10.08 6.27 -1.08
C PHE A 151 -11.07 5.31 -0.42
N LYS A 152 -10.60 4.36 0.39
CA LYS A 152 -11.46 3.48 1.20
C LYS A 152 -12.39 4.19 2.18
N ASN A 153 -12.14 5.48 2.49
CA ASN A 153 -12.98 6.30 3.35
C ASN A 153 -14.06 7.06 2.58
N PHE A 154 -14.28 6.69 1.31
CA PHE A 154 -15.34 7.20 0.46
C PHE A 154 -16.15 6.06 -0.16
N LEU A 155 -17.47 6.25 -0.25
CA LEU A 155 -18.36 5.40 -1.04
C LEU A 155 -18.89 6.20 -2.22
N VAL A 156 -19.15 5.49 -3.32
CA VAL A 156 -19.71 6.08 -4.54
C VAL A 156 -21.03 5.40 -4.85
N LYS A 157 -22.08 6.20 -5.01
CA LYS A 157 -23.40 5.77 -5.44
C LYS A 157 -23.98 6.82 -6.39
N ASP A 158 -24.41 6.40 -7.58
CA ASP A 158 -25.03 7.30 -8.57
C ASP A 158 -24.18 8.57 -8.80
N ASP A 159 -22.88 8.39 -9.05
CA ASP A 159 -21.86 9.44 -9.22
C ASP A 159 -21.66 10.37 -8.00
N LYS A 160 -22.38 10.14 -6.92
CA LYS A 160 -22.25 10.89 -5.67
C LYS A 160 -21.26 10.23 -4.72
N VAL A 161 -20.32 11.01 -4.20
CA VAL A 161 -19.30 10.53 -3.25
C VAL A 161 -19.72 10.84 -1.82
N TYR A 162 -19.74 9.82 -0.97
CA TYR A 162 -20.06 9.90 0.47
C TYR A 162 -18.79 9.75 1.29
N THR A 163 -18.57 10.63 2.25
CA THR A 163 -17.51 10.50 3.26
C THR A 163 -17.98 9.62 4.41
N ILE A 164 -17.25 8.53 4.77
CA ILE A 164 -17.72 7.50 5.70
C ILE A 164 -16.95 7.38 7.02
N ASP A 165 -15.91 8.16 7.26
CA ASP A 165 -15.13 8.10 8.51
C ASP A 165 -15.04 9.46 9.20
N GLY A 166 -15.83 9.62 10.27
CA GLY A 166 -15.86 10.85 11.08
C GLY A 166 -14.61 11.04 11.96
N ASP A 167 -13.90 9.95 12.31
CA ASP A 167 -12.70 9.99 13.17
C ASP A 167 -11.59 10.91 12.62
N GLY A 168 -11.48 11.01 11.28
CA GLY A 168 -10.53 11.86 10.56
C GLY A 168 -10.98 13.32 10.36
N ILE A 169 -12.21 13.68 10.70
CA ILE A 169 -12.78 15.02 10.46
C ILE A 169 -12.33 16.01 11.54
N ARG A 170 -11.89 17.18 11.10
CA ARG A 170 -11.57 18.34 11.97
C ARG A 170 -12.31 19.54 11.44
N ASN A 171 -13.03 20.24 12.33
CA ASN A 171 -13.80 21.44 12.00
C ASN A 171 -13.10 22.70 12.53
N TYR A 172 -13.03 23.73 11.70
CA TYR A 172 -12.40 25.02 11.96
C TYR A 172 -13.40 26.14 11.61
N ALA A 173 -13.31 27.27 12.27
CA ALA A 173 -14.10 28.44 11.91
C ALA A 173 -13.77 28.94 10.49
N ALA A 174 -12.49 28.86 10.10
CA ALA A 174 -12.00 29.11 8.75
C ALA A 174 -10.70 28.30 8.52
N LEU A 175 -10.47 27.88 7.30
CA LEU A 175 -9.21 27.24 6.89
C LEU A 175 -8.32 28.26 6.20
N SER A 176 -7.02 28.20 6.48
CA SER A 176 -6.03 28.93 5.69
C SER A 176 -5.78 28.22 4.33
N ASP A 177 -5.34 28.99 3.32
CA ASP A 177 -4.95 28.45 2.03
C ASP A 177 -3.89 27.34 2.18
N ALA A 178 -2.91 27.53 3.08
CA ALA A 178 -1.88 26.55 3.35
C ALA A 178 -2.46 25.21 3.87
N GLN A 179 -3.47 25.23 4.71
CA GLN A 179 -4.14 24.02 5.19
C GLN A 179 -4.90 23.32 4.05
N MET A 180 -5.64 24.09 3.24
CA MET A 180 -6.41 23.58 2.11
C MET A 180 -5.50 22.98 1.03
N VAL A 181 -4.44 23.69 0.65
CA VAL A 181 -3.47 23.26 -0.37
C VAL A 181 -2.69 22.03 0.11
N ASN A 182 -2.29 21.98 1.40
CA ASN A 182 -1.64 20.80 1.97
C ASN A 182 -2.59 19.58 1.96
N ASN A 183 -3.86 19.75 2.32
CA ASN A 183 -4.85 18.67 2.34
C ASN A 183 -5.18 18.18 0.93
N LEU A 184 -5.22 19.08 -0.07
CA LEU A 184 -5.31 18.72 -1.48
C LEU A 184 -4.09 17.88 -1.91
N GLY A 185 -2.88 18.28 -1.52
CA GLY A 185 -1.67 17.49 -1.73
C GLY A 185 -1.73 16.08 -1.13
N VAL A 186 -2.37 15.92 0.04
CA VAL A 186 -2.61 14.59 0.65
C VAL A 186 -3.53 13.75 -0.24
N LEU A 187 -4.65 14.30 -0.74
CA LEU A 187 -5.55 13.57 -1.65
C LEU A 187 -4.82 13.14 -2.93
N ILE A 188 -4.16 14.08 -3.60
CA ILE A 188 -3.40 13.82 -4.84
C ILE A 188 -2.32 12.74 -4.63
N SER A 189 -1.71 12.68 -3.44
CA SER A 189 -0.70 11.66 -3.12
C SER A 189 -1.23 10.22 -3.13
N LYS A 190 -2.54 10.00 -3.19
CA LYS A 190 -3.18 8.66 -3.24
C LYS A 190 -3.37 8.14 -4.66
N LEU A 191 -3.24 8.99 -5.67
CA LEU A 191 -3.27 8.59 -7.07
C LEU A 191 -2.02 7.78 -7.44
N ASP A 192 -2.12 6.95 -8.49
CA ASP A 192 -0.92 6.43 -9.16
C ASP A 192 -0.03 7.59 -9.62
N VAL A 193 1.28 7.46 -9.54
CA VAL A 193 2.19 8.56 -9.82
C VAL A 193 2.19 8.97 -11.30
N LEU A 194 1.90 8.04 -12.23
CA LEU A 194 1.76 8.38 -13.65
C LEU A 194 0.44 9.11 -13.93
N GLU A 195 -0.60 8.76 -13.21
CA GLU A 195 -1.90 9.46 -13.31
C GLU A 195 -1.83 10.84 -12.67
N GLU A 196 -1.14 10.99 -11.55
CA GLU A 196 -0.83 12.33 -11.02
C GLU A 196 -0.10 13.16 -12.06
N GLU A 197 0.96 12.62 -12.68
CA GLU A 197 1.73 13.35 -13.70
C GLU A 197 0.85 13.78 -14.89
N ALA A 198 -0.09 12.92 -15.30
CA ALA A 198 -1.00 13.19 -16.43
C ALA A 198 -2.17 14.12 -16.06
N TRP A 199 -2.71 14.01 -14.84
CA TRP A 199 -4.02 14.61 -14.51
C TRP A 199 -3.95 15.81 -13.57
N LEU A 200 -2.81 16.06 -12.93
CA LEU A 200 -2.70 17.08 -11.88
C LEU A 200 -3.25 18.44 -12.32
N LYS A 201 -2.93 18.89 -13.57
CA LYS A 201 -3.42 20.15 -14.10
C LYS A 201 -4.96 20.21 -14.11
N THR A 202 -5.60 19.19 -14.65
CA THR A 202 -7.07 19.09 -14.73
C THR A 202 -7.73 19.05 -13.35
N LEU A 203 -7.14 18.29 -12.40
CA LEU A 203 -7.62 18.22 -11.03
C LEU A 203 -7.52 19.57 -10.30
N LEU A 204 -6.43 20.30 -10.50
CA LEU A 204 -6.27 21.64 -9.91
C LEU A 204 -7.20 22.68 -10.57
N GLU A 205 -7.47 22.59 -11.85
CA GLU A 205 -8.45 23.44 -12.54
C GLU A 205 -9.86 23.20 -11.96
N LYS A 206 -10.27 21.94 -11.75
CA LYS A 206 -11.54 21.60 -11.08
C LYS A 206 -11.60 22.20 -9.68
N TYR A 207 -10.53 22.04 -8.87
CA TYR A 207 -10.50 22.57 -7.51
C TYR A 207 -10.58 24.11 -7.49
N ARG A 208 -9.84 24.81 -8.35
CA ARG A 208 -9.87 26.29 -8.47
C ARG A 208 -11.23 26.81 -8.88
N THR A 209 -11.93 26.12 -9.79
CA THR A 209 -13.30 26.48 -10.19
C THR A 209 -14.25 26.41 -9.01
N LEU A 210 -14.08 25.45 -8.11
CA LEU A 210 -14.95 25.27 -6.94
C LEU A 210 -14.56 26.17 -5.76
N ASN A 211 -13.27 26.52 -5.62
CA ASN A 211 -12.73 27.36 -4.55
C ASN A 211 -11.87 28.50 -5.13
N PRO A 212 -12.47 29.47 -5.86
CA PRO A 212 -11.71 30.48 -6.60
C PRO A 212 -10.93 31.44 -5.71
N GLN A 213 -11.28 31.53 -4.41
CA GLN A 213 -10.59 32.37 -3.44
C GLN A 213 -9.25 31.76 -2.97
N VAL A 214 -9.02 30.47 -3.21
CA VAL A 214 -7.81 29.77 -2.74
C VAL A 214 -6.71 29.86 -3.79
N VAL A 215 -5.54 30.37 -3.40
CA VAL A 215 -4.38 30.40 -4.27
C VAL A 215 -3.73 29.02 -4.32
N VAL A 216 -3.84 28.35 -5.47
CA VAL A 216 -3.30 27.01 -5.68
C VAL A 216 -2.17 27.04 -6.72
N ASP A 217 -0.94 26.83 -6.30
CA ASP A 217 0.21 26.71 -7.22
C ASP A 217 0.44 25.24 -7.60
N PHE A 218 0.68 25.00 -8.90
CA PHE A 218 0.90 23.66 -9.46
C PHE A 218 2.13 22.97 -8.85
N ASN A 219 3.26 23.67 -8.80
CA ASN A 219 4.52 23.10 -8.32
C ASN A 219 4.46 22.85 -6.81
N GLN A 220 3.78 23.72 -6.07
CA GLN A 220 3.56 23.52 -4.63
C GLN A 220 2.75 22.25 -4.36
N VAL A 221 1.61 22.03 -5.02
CA VAL A 221 0.79 20.83 -4.83
C VAL A 221 1.54 19.59 -5.26
N LYS A 222 2.25 19.61 -6.39
CA LYS A 222 3.10 18.49 -6.85
C LYS A 222 4.18 18.13 -5.83
N ALA A 223 4.82 19.12 -5.23
CA ALA A 223 5.83 18.91 -4.19
C ALA A 223 5.21 18.33 -2.90
N LEU A 224 4.07 18.84 -2.46
CA LEU A 224 3.33 18.34 -1.30
C LEU A 224 2.86 16.90 -1.52
N SER A 225 2.25 16.59 -2.65
CA SER A 225 1.84 15.24 -3.02
C SER A 225 3.01 14.25 -2.95
N LYS A 226 4.13 14.58 -3.59
CA LYS A 226 5.34 13.78 -3.55
C LYS A 226 5.84 13.55 -2.13
N ASN A 227 5.88 14.59 -1.30
CA ASN A 227 6.34 14.50 0.09
C ASN A 227 5.41 13.61 0.92
N HIS A 228 4.08 13.76 0.80
CA HIS A 228 3.11 12.94 1.51
C HIS A 228 3.21 11.47 1.08
N ARG A 229 3.29 11.18 -0.21
CA ARG A 229 3.44 9.82 -0.75
C ARG A 229 4.72 9.16 -0.24
N THR A 230 5.85 9.83 -0.37
CA THR A 230 7.16 9.31 0.06
C THR A 230 7.20 9.09 1.57
N SER A 231 6.70 10.06 2.36
CA SER A 231 6.65 9.97 3.82
C SER A 231 5.76 8.83 4.31
N ALA A 232 4.58 8.66 3.68
CA ALA A 232 3.67 7.57 4.01
C ALA A 232 4.30 6.20 3.71
N ALA A 233 4.88 6.03 2.51
CA ALA A 233 5.55 4.79 2.11
C ALA A 233 6.75 4.49 3.02
N SER A 234 7.59 5.48 3.35
CA SER A 234 8.71 5.30 4.28
C SER A 234 8.25 5.00 5.71
N SER A 235 7.23 5.70 6.20
CA SER A 235 6.67 5.42 7.54
C SER A 235 6.13 3.99 7.65
N TYR A 236 5.49 3.48 6.59
CA TYR A 236 5.01 2.11 6.55
C TYR A 236 6.17 1.11 6.43
N ALA A 237 6.99 1.25 5.40
CA ALA A 237 8.04 0.30 5.04
C ALA A 237 9.21 0.27 6.05
N ASP A 238 9.60 1.41 6.63
CA ASP A 238 10.78 1.48 7.50
C ASP A 238 10.44 1.37 8.99
N LYS A 239 9.14 1.49 9.37
CA LYS A 239 8.72 1.49 10.76
C LYS A 239 7.57 0.53 11.04
N LYS A 240 6.42 0.63 10.30
CA LYS A 240 5.21 -0.14 10.65
C LYS A 240 5.38 -1.64 10.41
N VAL A 241 6.07 -2.05 9.35
CA VAL A 241 6.29 -3.48 9.02
C VAL A 241 7.23 -4.20 9.99
N PHE A 242 7.85 -3.47 10.93
CA PHE A 242 8.71 -4.01 11.99
C PHE A 242 8.05 -4.03 13.38
N ARG A 243 6.74 -3.74 13.46
CA ARG A 243 5.96 -3.77 14.69
C ARG A 243 4.55 -4.32 14.44
N ILE A 244 3.90 -4.77 15.50
CA ILE A 244 2.51 -5.23 15.42
C ILE A 244 1.62 -4.08 14.90
N CYS A 245 0.88 -4.36 13.84
CA CYS A 245 -0.12 -3.45 13.28
C CYS A 245 -1.26 -4.23 12.63
N THR A 246 -2.16 -3.55 11.90
CA THR A 246 -3.32 -4.18 11.24
C THR A 246 -2.89 -5.30 10.30
N ASP A 247 -1.79 -5.11 9.56
CA ASP A 247 -1.38 -5.99 8.46
C ASP A 247 -0.22 -6.93 8.85
N ILE A 248 0.50 -6.61 9.94
CA ILE A 248 1.73 -7.30 10.33
C ILE A 248 1.63 -7.80 11.76
N GLU A 249 2.06 -9.04 11.96
CA GLU A 249 2.35 -9.66 13.26
C GLU A 249 3.86 -9.68 13.49
N VAL A 250 4.29 -9.45 14.73
CA VAL A 250 5.71 -9.49 15.10
C VAL A 250 5.90 -10.25 16.40
N GLN A 251 6.85 -11.20 16.39
CA GLN A 251 7.33 -11.93 17.54
C GLN A 251 8.82 -11.63 17.68
N THR A 252 9.27 -11.24 18.86
CA THR A 252 10.68 -10.95 19.11
C THR A 252 11.09 -11.38 20.49
N ASP A 253 12.26 -12.01 20.58
CA ASP A 253 12.91 -12.44 21.81
C ASP A 253 14.44 -12.32 21.68
N ALA A 254 15.21 -12.87 22.64
CA ALA A 254 16.67 -12.83 22.62
C ALA A 254 17.31 -13.64 21.48
N GLN A 255 16.57 -14.58 20.86
CA GLN A 255 17.07 -15.51 19.86
C GLN A 255 16.57 -15.22 18.44
N ARG A 256 15.49 -14.44 18.29
CA ARG A 256 14.88 -14.17 17.01
C ARG A 256 14.15 -12.83 16.92
N PHE A 257 14.02 -12.35 15.71
CA PHE A 257 13.01 -11.40 15.27
C PHE A 257 12.24 -12.03 14.11
N PHE A 258 10.92 -12.11 14.25
CA PHE A 258 10.05 -12.71 13.26
C PHE A 258 8.87 -11.78 13.00
N ALA A 259 8.76 -11.25 11.77
CA ALA A 259 7.65 -10.45 11.29
C ALA A 259 6.99 -11.18 10.13
N PHE A 260 5.66 -11.24 10.10
CA PHE A 260 4.91 -11.85 9.00
C PHE A 260 3.61 -11.10 8.72
N ALA A 261 3.18 -11.15 7.46
CA ALA A 261 1.92 -10.55 7.06
C ALA A 261 0.74 -11.39 7.58
N ARG A 262 -0.23 -10.75 8.24
CA ARG A 262 -1.40 -11.42 8.83
C ARG A 262 -2.23 -12.19 7.81
N LEU A 263 -2.19 -11.81 6.53
CA LEU A 263 -2.80 -12.56 5.43
C LEU A 263 -2.33 -14.03 5.40
N PHE A 264 -1.11 -14.29 5.88
CA PHE A 264 -0.48 -15.62 5.92
C PHE A 264 -0.42 -16.21 7.34
N SER A 265 -1.23 -15.72 8.28
CA SER A 265 -1.21 -16.15 9.69
C SER A 265 -1.61 -17.62 9.89
N THR A 266 -2.32 -18.22 8.94
CA THR A 266 -2.71 -19.64 8.97
C THR A 266 -1.59 -20.58 8.53
N LEU A 267 -0.52 -20.06 7.93
CA LEU A 267 0.62 -20.89 7.54
C LEU A 267 1.46 -21.28 8.75
N ALA A 268 1.84 -22.55 8.81
CA ALA A 268 2.76 -23.08 9.81
C ALA A 268 4.22 -22.68 9.49
N LEU A 269 4.49 -21.38 9.52
CA LEU A 269 5.83 -20.86 9.21
C LEU A 269 6.85 -21.32 10.27
N PRO A 270 8.06 -21.77 9.85
CA PRO A 270 9.11 -22.15 10.76
C PRO A 270 9.46 -21.08 11.79
N GLN A 271 9.80 -21.49 13.01
CA GLN A 271 10.04 -20.60 14.14
C GLN A 271 11.54 -20.49 14.50
N CYS A 272 12.40 -21.28 13.89
CA CYS A 272 13.85 -21.21 14.10
C CYS A 272 14.65 -21.33 12.80
N ALA A 273 15.93 -20.91 12.83
CA ALA A 273 16.80 -20.89 11.65
C ALA A 273 17.11 -22.30 11.11
N ALA A 274 17.17 -23.32 11.98
CA ALA A 274 17.45 -24.70 11.57
C ALA A 274 16.32 -25.27 10.70
N ASP A 275 15.06 -24.96 11.04
CA ASP A 275 13.89 -25.41 10.28
C ASP A 275 13.86 -24.76 8.88
N TYR A 276 14.23 -23.47 8.76
CA TYR A 276 14.37 -22.82 7.44
C TYR A 276 15.50 -23.44 6.60
N ASP A 277 16.62 -23.78 7.23
CA ASP A 277 17.73 -24.46 6.54
C ASP A 277 17.32 -25.87 6.07
N ALA A 278 16.58 -26.61 6.88
CA ALA A 278 16.04 -27.92 6.51
C ALA A 278 15.02 -27.79 5.37
N LEU A 279 14.12 -26.83 5.45
CA LEU A 279 13.13 -26.55 4.40
C LEU A 279 13.80 -26.19 3.07
N ILE A 280 14.83 -25.34 3.09
CA ILE A 280 15.60 -24.99 1.87
C ILE A 280 16.26 -26.25 1.28
N THR A 281 16.80 -27.15 2.11
CA THR A 281 17.47 -28.37 1.66
C THR A 281 16.49 -29.35 0.99
N GLN A 282 15.24 -29.37 1.47
CA GLN A 282 14.17 -30.23 0.94
C GLN A 282 13.43 -29.60 -0.26
N SER A 283 13.72 -28.35 -0.60
CA SER A 283 13.03 -27.57 -1.63
C SER A 283 13.80 -27.51 -2.94
N VAL A 284 13.14 -27.07 -4.03
CA VAL A 284 13.79 -26.85 -5.32
C VAL A 284 14.72 -25.63 -5.24
N LEU A 285 16.01 -25.83 -5.41
CA LEU A 285 16.98 -24.74 -5.42
C LEU A 285 16.88 -23.94 -6.72
N LEU A 286 16.47 -22.67 -6.61
CA LEU A 286 16.47 -21.73 -7.73
C LEU A 286 17.85 -21.07 -7.92
N LYS A 287 18.58 -20.87 -6.82
CA LYS A 287 19.94 -20.29 -6.85
C LYS A 287 20.71 -20.69 -5.61
N SER A 288 21.94 -21.19 -5.83
CA SER A 288 22.91 -21.41 -4.77
C SER A 288 24.13 -20.53 -5.02
N GLY A 289 24.43 -19.63 -4.09
CA GLY A 289 25.57 -18.71 -4.21
C GLY A 289 26.17 -18.32 -2.86
N ASN A 290 27.40 -17.82 -2.90
CA ASN A 290 28.15 -17.44 -1.69
C ASN A 290 27.48 -16.36 -0.84
N THR A 291 26.60 -15.54 -1.43
CA THR A 291 25.94 -14.40 -0.73
C THR A 291 24.52 -14.67 -0.31
N CYS A 292 23.82 -15.52 -1.05
CA CYS A 292 22.45 -15.92 -0.75
C CYS A 292 22.13 -17.27 -1.40
N THR A 293 21.22 -17.99 -0.78
CA THR A 293 20.58 -19.20 -1.30
C THR A 293 19.10 -18.87 -1.51
N VAL A 294 18.55 -19.27 -2.66
CA VAL A 294 17.14 -19.04 -3.00
C VAL A 294 16.51 -20.39 -3.34
N ALA A 295 15.42 -20.71 -2.67
CA ALA A 295 14.69 -21.96 -2.89
C ALA A 295 13.20 -21.67 -3.14
N HIS A 296 12.59 -22.46 -3.99
CA HIS A 296 11.15 -22.55 -4.17
C HIS A 296 10.64 -23.63 -3.23
N ALA A 297 9.89 -23.23 -2.24
CA ALA A 297 9.33 -24.07 -1.19
C ALA A 297 7.82 -24.03 -1.20
N GLN A 298 7.19 -25.07 -0.66
CA GLN A 298 5.75 -25.12 -0.40
C GLN A 298 5.52 -25.34 1.09
N ILE A 299 4.64 -24.51 1.69
CA ILE A 299 4.15 -24.72 3.05
C ILE A 299 2.62 -24.75 2.98
N SER A 300 2.03 -25.88 3.37
CA SER A 300 0.61 -26.18 3.10
C SER A 300 0.33 -26.02 1.59
N ASP A 301 -0.69 -25.28 1.20
CA ASP A 301 -1.05 -25.03 -0.19
C ASP A 301 -0.42 -23.74 -0.76
N THR A 302 0.53 -23.14 -0.06
CA THR A 302 1.15 -21.87 -0.48
C THR A 302 2.57 -22.10 -1.01
N GLU A 303 2.77 -21.78 -2.30
CA GLU A 303 4.07 -21.75 -2.91
C GLU A 303 4.80 -20.44 -2.60
N MET A 304 6.08 -20.55 -2.22
CA MET A 304 6.87 -19.39 -1.80
C MET A 304 8.32 -19.46 -2.22
N VAL A 305 8.95 -18.32 -2.31
CA VAL A 305 10.40 -18.18 -2.44
C VAL A 305 10.98 -17.89 -1.06
N ILE A 306 11.93 -18.73 -0.63
CA ILE A 306 12.74 -18.49 0.56
C ILE A 306 14.11 -18.02 0.12
N LYS A 307 14.50 -16.81 0.53
CA LYS A 307 15.82 -16.24 0.28
C LYS A 307 16.59 -16.14 1.59
N ARG A 308 17.58 -17.04 1.77
CA ARG A 308 18.52 -17.00 2.89
C ARG A 308 19.72 -16.12 2.53
N TYR A 309 20.06 -15.19 3.41
CA TYR A 309 21.24 -14.36 3.29
C TYR A 309 22.38 -14.92 4.14
N ASN A 310 23.47 -15.30 3.46
CA ASN A 310 24.62 -15.95 4.08
C ASN A 310 25.53 -14.93 4.78
N VAL A 311 26.03 -15.27 5.96
CA VAL A 311 27.07 -14.50 6.67
C VAL A 311 28.45 -14.98 6.17
N LYS A 312 29.18 -14.12 5.47
CA LYS A 312 30.40 -14.51 4.74
C LYS A 312 31.63 -14.81 5.61
N SER A 313 31.78 -14.16 6.78
CA SER A 313 32.91 -14.39 7.70
C SER A 313 32.69 -13.68 9.04
N LEU A 314 33.45 -14.07 10.08
CA LEU A 314 33.40 -13.44 11.39
C LEU A 314 33.73 -11.93 11.35
N GLY A 315 34.66 -11.48 10.53
CA GLY A 315 34.98 -10.05 10.36
C GLY A 315 33.85 -9.26 9.72
N HIS A 316 33.14 -9.84 8.75
CA HIS A 316 31.92 -9.27 8.17
C HIS A 316 30.74 -9.25 9.15
N PHE A 317 30.69 -10.22 10.07
CA PHE A 317 29.70 -10.28 11.13
C PHE A 317 29.82 -9.06 12.05
N PHE A 318 30.99 -8.77 12.60
CA PHE A 318 31.21 -7.64 13.50
C PHE A 318 30.94 -6.26 12.86
N GLY A 319 31.23 -6.07 11.58
CA GLY A 319 30.96 -4.81 10.87
C GLY A 319 29.50 -4.56 10.48
N ARG A 320 28.64 -5.59 10.52
CA ARG A 320 27.25 -5.53 10.06
C ARG A 320 26.19 -5.83 11.12
N MET A 321 26.55 -6.33 12.28
CA MET A 321 25.65 -6.73 13.35
C MET A 321 24.71 -5.61 13.83
N TRP A 322 25.13 -4.35 13.62
CA TRP A 322 24.34 -3.15 13.94
C TRP A 322 23.54 -2.60 12.76
N ARG A 323 23.77 -3.09 11.55
CA ARG A 323 23.07 -2.63 10.36
C ARG A 323 21.87 -3.53 10.06
N GLN A 324 20.88 -2.95 9.38
CA GLN A 324 19.75 -3.71 8.86
C GLN A 324 20.25 -4.86 7.95
N THR A 325 19.67 -6.06 8.11
CA THR A 325 20.01 -7.21 7.27
C THR A 325 19.50 -7.00 5.85
N ARG A 326 20.09 -7.69 4.86
CA ARG A 326 19.57 -7.67 3.49
C ARG A 326 18.15 -8.27 3.40
N ALA A 327 17.81 -9.25 4.26
CA ALA A 327 16.45 -9.77 4.38
C ALA A 327 15.47 -8.68 4.84
N ALA A 328 15.82 -7.93 5.88
CA ALA A 328 15.01 -6.81 6.35
C ALA A 328 14.92 -5.67 5.32
N ALA A 329 15.97 -5.43 4.51
CA ALA A 329 15.92 -4.50 3.39
C ALA A 329 14.95 -4.98 2.30
N SER A 330 14.98 -6.27 1.93
CA SER A 330 14.02 -6.86 0.98
C SER A 330 12.58 -6.77 1.50
N TRP A 331 12.35 -7.09 2.79
CA TRP A 331 11.06 -6.97 3.46
C TRP A 331 10.52 -5.53 3.40
N SER A 332 11.33 -4.56 3.84
CA SER A 332 10.97 -3.14 3.80
C SER A 332 10.66 -2.68 2.37
N ASN A 333 11.54 -3.00 1.40
CA ASN A 333 11.39 -2.56 0.02
C ASN A 333 10.21 -3.21 -0.69
N ALA A 334 9.88 -4.48 -0.41
CA ALA A 334 8.68 -5.13 -0.94
C ALA A 334 7.40 -4.39 -0.48
N HIS A 335 7.30 -4.11 0.81
CA HIS A 335 6.19 -3.33 1.34
C HIS A 335 6.15 -1.89 0.82
N ARG A 336 7.32 -1.26 0.61
CA ARG A 336 7.41 0.08 -0.01
C ARG A 336 6.86 0.08 -1.42
N LEU A 337 7.25 -0.89 -2.26
CA LEU A 337 6.74 -1.00 -3.62
C LEU A 337 5.23 -1.20 -3.64
N GLN A 338 4.68 -2.07 -2.79
CA GLN A 338 3.24 -2.27 -2.67
C GLN A 338 2.51 -0.98 -2.29
N GLN A 339 3.02 -0.20 -1.32
CA GLN A 339 2.45 1.08 -0.93
C GLN A 339 2.50 2.15 -2.04
N LEU A 340 3.42 1.99 -2.98
CA LEU A 340 3.62 2.90 -4.12
C LEU A 340 2.99 2.38 -5.43
N GLY A 341 2.22 1.28 -5.36
CA GLY A 341 1.53 0.70 -6.52
C GLY A 341 2.48 0.05 -7.55
N ILE A 342 3.69 -0.34 -7.15
CA ILE A 342 4.64 -1.04 -8.01
C ILE A 342 4.59 -2.54 -7.72
N SER A 343 4.40 -3.34 -8.77
CA SER A 343 4.26 -4.80 -8.65
C SER A 343 5.56 -5.46 -8.17
N THR A 344 5.42 -6.31 -7.15
CA THR A 344 6.45 -7.20 -6.60
C THR A 344 5.75 -8.40 -5.94
N PRO A 345 6.37 -9.59 -5.84
CA PRO A 345 5.79 -10.71 -5.10
C PRO A 345 5.41 -10.27 -3.68
N LYS A 346 4.24 -10.71 -3.20
CA LYS A 346 3.80 -10.32 -1.85
C LYS A 346 4.79 -10.82 -0.81
N PRO A 347 5.25 -9.94 0.11
CA PRO A 347 6.09 -10.36 1.21
C PRO A 347 5.26 -11.19 2.21
N ILE A 348 5.77 -12.39 2.54
CA ILE A 348 5.12 -13.32 3.48
C ILE A 348 5.71 -13.12 4.87
N ALA A 349 7.05 -13.23 5.00
CA ALA A 349 7.71 -13.12 6.29
C ALA A 349 9.17 -12.65 6.20
N LEU A 350 9.63 -12.09 7.31
CA LEU A 350 11.01 -11.81 7.62
C LEU A 350 11.38 -12.58 8.89
N PHE A 351 12.39 -13.44 8.81
CA PHE A 351 12.98 -14.07 9.97
C PHE A 351 14.44 -13.65 10.12
N GLU A 352 14.85 -13.18 11.30
CA GLU A 352 16.23 -12.91 11.68
C GLU A 352 16.58 -13.73 12.92
N GLN A 353 17.55 -14.60 12.81
CA GLN A 353 18.20 -15.23 13.96
C GLN A 353 18.94 -14.15 14.77
N ARG A 354 18.85 -14.25 16.08
CA ARG A 354 19.61 -13.41 17.01
C ARG A 354 20.45 -14.26 17.93
N ILE A 355 21.68 -13.83 18.16
CA ILE A 355 22.63 -14.48 19.03
C ILE A 355 23.07 -13.41 20.01
N PHE A 356 22.63 -13.49 21.26
CA PHE A 356 22.81 -12.44 22.28
C PHE A 356 22.38 -11.03 21.81
N GLY A 357 21.26 -10.96 21.08
CA GLY A 357 20.74 -9.72 20.50
C GLY A 357 21.40 -9.27 19.19
N LEU A 358 22.47 -9.94 18.77
CA LEU A 358 23.20 -9.68 17.52
C LEU A 358 22.55 -10.39 16.35
N ARG A 359 22.55 -9.78 15.17
CA ARG A 359 21.91 -10.33 13.96
C ARG A 359 22.75 -11.45 13.34
N GLY A 360 22.17 -12.65 13.23
CA GLY A 360 22.75 -13.83 12.60
C GLY A 360 22.23 -14.08 11.18
N LYS A 361 21.86 -15.34 10.88
CA LYS A 361 21.22 -15.72 9.62
C LYS A 361 19.88 -15.01 9.47
N ALA A 362 19.57 -14.59 8.24
CA ALA A 362 18.32 -13.90 7.96
C ALA A 362 17.65 -14.45 6.70
N TYR A 363 16.34 -14.56 6.75
CA TYR A 363 15.50 -15.13 5.69
C TYR A 363 14.40 -14.14 5.33
N PHE A 364 14.18 -13.99 4.02
CA PHE A 364 13.04 -13.26 3.47
C PHE A 364 12.17 -14.23 2.67
N LEU A 365 10.89 -14.27 2.97
CA LEU A 365 9.90 -15.10 2.31
C LEU A 365 8.96 -14.22 1.50
N SER A 366 8.70 -14.61 0.27
CA SER A 366 7.71 -13.96 -0.61
C SER A 366 6.94 -15.00 -1.41
N GLU A 367 5.79 -14.63 -1.98
CA GLU A 367 5.06 -15.48 -2.92
C GLU A 367 5.97 -15.96 -4.04
N TYR A 368 5.80 -17.22 -4.48
CA TYR A 368 6.38 -17.70 -5.72
C TYR A 368 5.54 -17.23 -6.89
N ILE A 369 6.20 -16.69 -7.90
CA ILE A 369 5.53 -16.23 -9.12
C ILE A 369 6.02 -17.07 -10.29
N GLU A 370 5.14 -17.92 -10.82
CA GLU A 370 5.39 -18.67 -12.03
C GLU A 370 5.20 -17.76 -13.25
N ALA A 371 6.28 -17.08 -13.62
CA ALA A 371 6.32 -16.19 -14.78
C ALA A 371 7.76 -16.13 -15.33
N PRO A 372 7.95 -15.92 -16.63
CA PRO A 372 9.26 -15.73 -17.23
C PRO A 372 9.88 -14.40 -16.72
N ASP A 373 11.19 -14.34 -16.67
CA ASP A 373 11.88 -13.05 -16.59
C ASP A 373 11.84 -12.33 -17.94
N VAL A 374 12.26 -11.06 -17.96
CA VAL A 374 12.17 -10.22 -19.17
C VAL A 374 13.00 -10.81 -20.32
N ALA A 375 14.16 -11.45 -20.04
CA ALA A 375 14.98 -12.06 -21.09
C ALA A 375 14.27 -13.27 -21.70
N ALA A 376 13.78 -14.19 -20.86
CA ALA A 376 13.01 -15.35 -21.31
C ALA A 376 11.70 -14.93 -22.01
N TYR A 377 11.04 -13.86 -21.53
CA TYR A 377 9.83 -13.34 -22.16
C TYR A 377 10.07 -12.90 -23.61
N PHE A 378 11.14 -12.14 -23.89
CA PHE A 378 11.43 -11.64 -25.23
C PHE A 378 12.15 -12.67 -26.14
N ALA A 379 12.72 -13.73 -25.58
CA ALA A 379 13.29 -14.83 -26.35
C ALA A 379 12.24 -15.68 -27.08
N HIS A 380 10.98 -15.68 -26.61
CA HIS A 380 9.87 -16.40 -27.26
C HIS A 380 9.20 -15.51 -28.30
N GLU A 381 8.74 -16.12 -29.42
CA GLU A 381 7.94 -15.41 -30.40
C GLU A 381 6.60 -14.97 -29.80
N ARG A 382 6.25 -13.70 -29.99
CA ARG A 382 5.03 -13.08 -29.54
C ARG A 382 4.52 -12.10 -30.56
N GLY A 383 3.23 -11.84 -30.58
CA GLY A 383 2.63 -10.85 -31.47
C GLY A 383 3.26 -9.47 -31.27
N SER A 384 3.42 -8.71 -32.35
CA SER A 384 4.05 -7.38 -32.32
C SER A 384 3.34 -6.40 -31.37
N LEU A 385 2.02 -6.47 -31.26
CA LEU A 385 1.22 -5.65 -30.36
C LEU A 385 1.46 -6.01 -28.88
N GLU A 386 1.55 -7.30 -28.55
CA GLU A 386 1.84 -7.77 -27.19
C GLU A 386 3.24 -7.32 -26.76
N ARG A 387 4.26 -7.50 -27.63
CA ARG A 387 5.62 -7.03 -27.39
C ARG A 387 5.67 -5.51 -27.15
N ALA A 388 4.99 -4.74 -27.98
CA ALA A 388 4.94 -3.27 -27.86
C ALA A 388 4.25 -2.84 -26.53
N ALA A 389 3.17 -3.50 -26.16
CA ALA A 389 2.48 -3.25 -24.90
C ALA A 389 3.38 -3.53 -23.69
N THR A 390 4.07 -4.69 -23.67
CA THR A 390 4.99 -5.05 -22.59
C THR A 390 6.20 -4.12 -22.52
N ILE A 391 6.77 -3.70 -23.66
CA ILE A 391 7.83 -2.67 -23.69
C ILE A 391 7.34 -1.37 -23.05
N LYS A 392 6.12 -0.92 -23.39
CA LYS A 392 5.53 0.27 -22.80
C LYS A 392 5.40 0.14 -21.27
N GLN A 393 4.91 -1.03 -20.77
CA GLN A 393 4.76 -1.27 -19.34
C GLN A 393 6.12 -1.27 -18.61
N LEU A 394 7.16 -1.86 -19.20
CA LEU A 394 8.52 -1.84 -18.65
C LEU A 394 9.06 -0.40 -18.58
N VAL A 395 8.89 0.38 -19.62
CA VAL A 395 9.33 1.79 -19.65
C VAL A 395 8.54 2.62 -18.64
N GLN A 396 7.24 2.39 -18.50
CA GLN A 396 6.41 3.04 -17.46
C GLN A 396 6.86 2.65 -16.05
N LEU A 397 7.28 1.39 -15.82
CA LEU A 397 7.87 0.97 -14.54
C LEU A 397 9.11 1.81 -14.21
N PHE A 398 10.05 1.97 -15.16
CA PHE A 398 11.23 2.82 -14.94
C PHE A 398 10.86 4.29 -14.71
N TYR A 399 9.85 4.78 -15.42
CA TYR A 399 9.38 6.15 -15.21
C TYR A 399 8.73 6.36 -13.84
N ARG A 400 7.96 5.38 -13.33
CA ARG A 400 7.48 5.38 -11.94
C ARG A 400 8.65 5.45 -10.95
N LEU A 401 9.68 4.61 -11.12
CA LEU A 401 10.85 4.63 -10.26
C LEU A 401 11.54 5.99 -10.27
N TYR A 402 11.65 6.63 -11.43
CA TYR A 402 12.21 7.98 -11.58
C TYR A 402 11.40 9.03 -10.81
N LEU A 403 10.09 9.11 -11.04
CA LEU A 403 9.20 10.07 -10.38
C LEU A 403 9.22 9.90 -8.86
N LEU A 404 9.27 8.67 -8.38
CA LEU A 404 9.32 8.30 -6.97
C LEU A 404 10.72 8.39 -6.35
N ARG A 405 11.76 8.72 -7.10
CA ARG A 405 13.17 8.71 -6.67
C ARG A 405 13.60 7.39 -6.06
N LEU A 406 13.16 6.28 -6.65
CA LEU A 406 13.58 4.93 -6.31
C LEU A 406 14.66 4.44 -7.28
N SER A 407 15.64 3.72 -6.78
CA SER A 407 16.54 2.92 -7.60
C SER A 407 16.47 1.46 -7.18
N HIS A 408 16.47 0.55 -8.15
CA HIS A 408 16.54 -0.88 -7.89
C HIS A 408 17.95 -1.34 -7.54
N GLY A 409 18.95 -0.78 -8.22
CA GLY A 409 20.37 -1.05 -8.00
C GLY A 409 20.92 -2.26 -8.74
N ASP A 410 20.07 -3.16 -9.29
CA ASP A 410 20.45 -4.31 -10.13
C ASP A 410 19.32 -4.65 -11.12
N THR A 411 19.13 -3.82 -12.15
CA THR A 411 18.06 -3.92 -13.15
C THR A 411 18.41 -4.85 -14.31
N LYS A 412 19.08 -5.97 -14.03
CA LYS A 412 19.25 -7.02 -15.05
C LYS A 412 17.91 -7.68 -15.38
N ALA A 413 17.78 -8.18 -16.61
CA ALA A 413 16.55 -8.78 -17.13
C ALA A 413 15.99 -9.89 -16.23
N SER A 414 16.86 -10.70 -15.58
CA SER A 414 16.45 -11.76 -14.67
C SER A 414 15.87 -11.28 -13.33
N ASN A 415 15.96 -9.99 -13.01
CA ASN A 415 15.38 -9.39 -11.79
C ASN A 415 14.04 -8.70 -12.04
N ILE A 416 13.48 -8.84 -13.23
CA ILE A 416 12.15 -8.36 -13.60
C ILE A 416 11.39 -9.52 -14.23
N LYS A 417 10.25 -9.92 -13.64
CA LYS A 417 9.36 -10.93 -14.20
C LYS A 417 8.23 -10.27 -14.99
N ILE A 418 7.70 -10.99 -15.98
CA ILE A 418 6.52 -10.52 -16.74
C ILE A 418 5.35 -11.46 -16.45
N GLN A 419 4.39 -10.98 -15.68
CA GLN A 419 3.16 -11.71 -15.38
C GLN A 419 1.98 -11.03 -16.10
N GLN A 420 1.33 -11.75 -17.01
CA GLN A 420 0.21 -11.21 -17.80
C GLN A 420 0.53 -9.87 -18.50
N GLY A 421 1.74 -9.76 -19.07
CA GLY A 421 2.21 -8.54 -19.74
C GLY A 421 2.67 -7.41 -18.81
N MET A 422 2.53 -7.58 -17.49
CA MET A 422 2.90 -6.58 -16.49
C MET A 422 4.24 -6.90 -15.84
N PRO A 423 5.17 -5.93 -15.76
CA PRO A 423 6.46 -6.13 -15.13
C PRO A 423 6.35 -6.13 -13.60
N MET A 424 7.10 -7.03 -12.98
CA MET A 424 7.17 -7.23 -11.54
C MET A 424 8.64 -7.28 -11.09
N LEU A 425 9.01 -6.42 -10.15
CA LEU A 425 10.38 -6.35 -9.62
C LEU A 425 10.61 -7.44 -8.56
N ILE A 426 11.76 -8.13 -8.68
CA ILE A 426 12.27 -9.09 -7.69
C ILE A 426 13.70 -8.73 -7.30
N ASP A 427 14.24 -9.36 -6.25
CA ASP A 427 15.60 -9.10 -5.72
C ASP A 427 15.84 -7.66 -5.21
N LEU A 428 15.04 -7.27 -4.23
CA LEU A 428 14.90 -5.88 -3.76
C LEU A 428 15.94 -5.43 -2.71
N ASP A 429 16.92 -6.25 -2.37
CA ASP A 429 17.85 -5.98 -1.26
C ASP A 429 18.84 -4.82 -1.53
N SER A 430 19.03 -4.47 -2.79
CA SER A 430 19.87 -3.33 -3.25
C SER A 430 19.06 -2.05 -3.49
N MET A 431 17.73 -2.12 -3.44
CA MET A 431 16.83 -1.01 -3.73
C MET A 431 16.96 0.10 -2.69
N LYS A 432 16.85 1.35 -3.14
CA LYS A 432 16.98 2.54 -2.28
C LYS A 432 15.96 3.62 -2.65
N GLN A 433 15.44 4.28 -1.61
CA GLN A 433 14.75 5.56 -1.71
C GLN A 433 15.76 6.69 -1.56
N HIS A 434 15.74 7.66 -2.50
CA HIS A 434 16.67 8.79 -2.50
C HIS A 434 15.96 10.10 -2.12
N ASN A 435 16.47 10.79 -1.10
CA ASN A 435 15.94 12.09 -0.68
C ASN A 435 16.47 13.23 -1.56
N ILE A 436 17.72 13.12 -2.02
CA ILE A 436 18.42 14.16 -2.78
C ILE A 436 18.23 13.89 -4.29
N PRO A 437 17.65 14.86 -5.06
CA PRO A 437 17.37 14.69 -6.49
C PRO A 437 18.57 14.27 -7.33
N PHE A 438 19.73 14.85 -7.08
CA PHE A 438 20.97 14.56 -7.80
C PHE A 438 21.38 13.08 -7.67
N TYR A 439 21.36 12.52 -6.46
CA TYR A 439 21.68 11.09 -6.25
C TYR A 439 20.59 10.17 -6.84
N ALA A 440 19.33 10.59 -6.79
CA ALA A 440 18.23 9.87 -7.43
C ALA A 440 18.44 9.78 -8.96
N ALA A 441 18.73 10.90 -9.61
CA ALA A 441 18.96 10.94 -11.05
C ALA A 441 20.17 10.07 -11.46
N LYS A 442 21.28 10.18 -10.75
CA LYS A 442 22.49 9.35 -11.00
C LYS A 442 22.21 7.85 -10.82
N ALA A 443 21.47 7.49 -9.80
CA ALA A 443 21.12 6.09 -9.54
C ALA A 443 20.13 5.56 -10.60
N HIS A 444 19.16 6.36 -11.00
CA HIS A 444 18.22 6.02 -12.07
C HIS A 444 18.91 5.82 -13.42
N ALA A 445 19.81 6.74 -13.82
CA ALA A 445 20.60 6.60 -15.03
C ALA A 445 21.45 5.30 -15.06
N ARG A 446 22.01 4.89 -13.90
CA ARG A 446 22.70 3.62 -13.76
C ARG A 446 21.76 2.43 -13.94
N ASP A 447 20.55 2.47 -13.35
CA ASP A 447 19.55 1.44 -13.51
C ASP A 447 19.08 1.29 -14.96
N LEU A 448 18.83 2.42 -15.66
CA LEU A 448 18.51 2.43 -17.08
C LEU A 448 19.65 1.83 -17.94
N ARG A 449 20.89 2.28 -17.72
CA ARG A 449 22.07 1.73 -18.41
C ARG A 449 22.19 0.23 -18.22
N ARG A 450 22.04 -0.24 -16.97
CA ARG A 450 22.10 -1.68 -16.63
C ARG A 450 21.01 -2.47 -17.35
N PHE A 451 19.81 -1.93 -17.41
CA PHE A 451 18.69 -2.57 -18.12
C PHE A 451 18.95 -2.62 -19.63
N MET A 452 19.38 -1.52 -20.25
CA MET A 452 19.63 -1.47 -21.69
C MET A 452 20.81 -2.34 -22.14
N GLN A 453 21.79 -2.59 -21.25
CA GLN A 453 22.90 -3.54 -21.52
C GLN A 453 22.44 -4.96 -21.80
N ASN A 454 21.25 -5.39 -21.35
CA ASN A 454 20.71 -6.71 -21.65
C ASN A 454 20.37 -6.88 -23.15
N TRP A 455 20.19 -5.79 -23.90
CA TRP A 455 19.67 -5.76 -25.27
C TRP A 455 20.71 -5.29 -26.29
N LYS A 456 21.97 -5.11 -25.91
CA LYS A 456 23.02 -4.58 -26.80
C LYS A 456 23.23 -5.44 -28.06
N ASP A 457 22.97 -6.74 -27.97
CA ASP A 457 23.14 -7.71 -29.06
C ASP A 457 21.83 -7.92 -29.87
N ASP A 458 20.70 -7.34 -29.44
CA ASP A 458 19.40 -7.30 -30.15
C ASP A 458 19.05 -5.85 -30.51
N THR A 459 19.59 -5.40 -31.66
CA THR A 459 19.38 -4.01 -32.15
C THR A 459 17.89 -3.68 -32.33
N SER A 460 17.06 -4.63 -32.73
CA SER A 460 15.62 -4.41 -32.95
C SER A 460 14.93 -4.11 -31.63
N LEU A 461 15.15 -4.93 -30.60
CA LEU A 461 14.57 -4.77 -29.28
C LEU A 461 15.13 -3.53 -28.57
N TYR A 462 16.45 -3.28 -28.70
CA TYR A 462 17.08 -2.07 -28.19
C TYR A 462 16.41 -0.79 -28.73
N ASN A 463 16.25 -0.70 -30.06
CA ASN A 463 15.62 0.44 -30.71
C ASN A 463 14.13 0.60 -30.32
N ALA A 464 13.41 -0.51 -30.13
CA ALA A 464 12.04 -0.49 -29.66
C ALA A 464 11.93 0.11 -28.23
N PHE A 465 12.85 -0.24 -27.33
CA PHE A 465 12.93 0.38 -25.99
C PHE A 465 13.29 1.87 -26.10
N VAL A 466 14.29 2.26 -26.89
CA VAL A 466 14.68 3.67 -27.09
C VAL A 466 13.48 4.50 -27.57
N LYS A 467 12.74 3.99 -28.56
CA LYS A 467 11.52 4.67 -29.06
C LYS A 467 10.47 4.83 -27.95
N SER A 468 10.23 3.79 -27.17
CA SER A 468 9.26 3.83 -26.08
C SER A 468 9.70 4.77 -24.95
N PHE A 469 10.99 4.78 -24.59
CA PHE A 469 11.54 5.72 -23.60
C PHE A 469 11.33 7.19 -24.03
N LYS A 470 11.60 7.51 -25.31
CA LYS A 470 11.37 8.87 -25.86
C LYS A 470 9.91 9.33 -25.75
N VAL A 471 8.96 8.40 -25.88
CA VAL A 471 7.53 8.71 -25.78
C VAL A 471 7.09 8.92 -24.33
N VAL A 472 7.59 8.08 -23.39
CA VAL A 472 7.12 8.09 -22.00
C VAL A 472 7.81 9.18 -21.17
N TYR A 473 9.08 9.48 -21.43
CA TYR A 473 9.82 10.52 -20.70
C TYR A 473 9.65 11.87 -21.40
N ALA A 474 8.83 12.74 -20.82
CA ALA A 474 8.64 14.09 -21.35
C ALA A 474 9.94 14.93 -21.31
N ASP A 475 10.74 14.75 -20.24
CA ASP A 475 12.10 15.27 -20.12
C ASP A 475 13.11 14.16 -20.48
N HIS A 476 13.91 14.41 -21.53
CA HIS A 476 14.90 13.45 -22.00
C HIS A 476 16.24 13.52 -21.26
N ALA A 477 16.44 14.44 -20.32
CA ALA A 477 17.68 14.54 -19.56
C ALA A 477 18.08 13.22 -18.84
N PRO A 478 17.15 12.45 -18.21
CA PRO A 478 17.50 11.16 -17.64
C PRO A 478 18.00 10.14 -18.68
N LEU A 479 17.47 10.18 -19.89
CA LEU A 479 17.84 9.26 -20.98
C LEU A 479 19.23 9.61 -21.54
N LYS A 480 19.55 10.89 -21.68
CA LYS A 480 20.91 11.37 -22.04
C LYS A 480 21.91 10.99 -20.95
N GLN A 481 21.58 11.22 -19.68
CA GLN A 481 22.43 10.82 -18.56
C GLN A 481 22.67 9.31 -18.48
N ALA A 482 21.77 8.50 -19.05
CA ALA A 482 21.87 7.04 -19.13
C ALA A 482 22.57 6.55 -20.42
N ASP A 483 23.07 7.43 -21.28
CA ASP A 483 23.67 7.14 -22.58
C ASP A 483 22.71 6.35 -23.53
N ILE A 484 21.40 6.54 -23.36
CA ILE A 484 20.35 5.96 -24.22
C ILE A 484 20.10 6.86 -25.44
N LEU A 485 20.28 8.16 -25.27
CA LEU A 485 20.19 9.16 -26.31
C LEU A 485 21.53 9.86 -26.43
N SER A 486 21.98 10.07 -27.68
CA SER A 486 23.07 11.00 -28.00
C SER A 486 22.61 12.44 -27.75
N ASP A 487 23.53 13.34 -27.50
CA ASP A 487 23.27 14.79 -27.40
C ASP A 487 22.72 15.39 -28.67
#